data_a00077ba0e6b1bf4f7f51950c7651ba8
#
_entry.id   a00077ba0e6b1bf4f7f51950c7651ba8
#
_cell.length_a   1.000
_cell.length_b   1.000
_cell.length_c   1.000
_cell.angle_alpha   90.00
_cell.angle_beta   90.00
_cell.angle_gamma   90.00
#
_symmetry.space_group_name_H-M   'P 1'
#
loop_
_entity.id
_entity.type
_entity.pdbx_description
1 polymer ?
#
loop_
_entity_poly.entity_id
_entity_poly.type
_entity_poly.pdbx_seq_one_letter_code
_entity_poly.pdbx_strand_id
1 'polypeptide(L)'
;LDDIKIGYKVVSVIGDGVYAPATLMAYQNIRYIENKTIKSDIKSYGDFCVYDKLEEAKYCLDHIFDYKGFKEKDRVPMALFKIEYIKSSSETLWFRRNGKTIQCKLRECPKGTVLASELKLVEKIMEV
;
A
#
# COMPACT_ATOMS: atom_id res chain seq x y z
N LEU A 1 -9.46 22.66 -3.27
CA LEU A 1 -8.92 21.87 -2.17
C LEU A 1 -9.32 20.41 -2.34
N ASP A 2 -8.32 19.55 -2.26
CA ASP A 2 -8.58 18.10 -2.35
C ASP A 2 -9.21 17.59 -1.05
N ASP A 3 -10.18 16.70 -1.18
CA ASP A 3 -10.81 16.07 -0.03
C ASP A 3 -9.88 15.03 0.59
N ILE A 4 -9.62 15.16 1.87
CA ILE A 4 -8.90 14.15 2.63
C ILE A 4 -9.88 13.04 3.02
N LYS A 5 -9.54 11.81 2.66
CA LYS A 5 -10.36 10.64 2.96
C LYS A 5 -9.65 9.76 3.99
N ILE A 6 -10.46 8.98 4.69
CA ILE A 6 -9.95 7.97 5.63
C ILE A 6 -9.94 6.63 4.90
N GLY A 7 -8.84 5.91 5.03
CA GLY A 7 -8.70 4.58 4.46
C GLY A 7 -7.73 3.75 5.28
N TYR A 8 -7.23 2.68 4.67
CA TYR A 8 -6.39 1.70 5.35
C TYR A 8 -5.29 1.21 4.42
N LYS A 9 -4.14 0.90 5.00
CA LYS A 9 -3.01 0.39 4.22
C LYS A 9 -2.27 -0.67 5.00
N VAL A 10 -1.92 -1.74 4.31
CA VAL A 10 -1.04 -2.78 4.84
C VAL A 10 0.40 -2.44 4.42
N VAL A 11 1.30 -2.44 5.38
CA VAL A 11 2.71 -2.10 5.17
C VAL A 11 3.60 -3.14 5.82
N SER A 12 4.85 -3.24 5.37
CA SER A 12 5.85 -4.06 6.06
C SER A 12 6.58 -3.21 7.09
N VAL A 13 6.94 -3.82 8.23
CA VAL A 13 7.64 -3.14 9.32
C VAL A 13 9.14 -3.29 9.09
N ILE A 14 9.85 -2.16 8.95
CA ILE A 14 11.30 -2.18 8.71
C ILE A 14 12.07 -1.86 9.99
N GLY A 15 11.53 -0.96 10.80
CA GLY A 15 12.16 -0.53 12.04
C GLY A 15 11.20 0.34 12.83
N ASP A 16 11.69 0.97 13.90
CA ASP A 16 10.85 1.80 14.76
C ASP A 16 10.29 3.01 13.99
N GLY A 17 8.97 3.01 13.79
CA GLY A 17 8.29 4.09 13.11
C GLY A 17 8.57 4.20 11.61
N VAL A 18 9.23 3.20 11.01
CA VAL A 18 9.57 3.20 9.58
C VAL A 18 8.94 1.97 8.93
N TYR A 19 8.23 2.18 7.82
CA TYR A 19 7.47 1.15 7.14
C TYR A 19 7.73 1.20 5.63
N ALA A 20 7.45 0.10 4.95
CA ALA A 20 7.63 -0.02 3.51
C ALA A 20 6.38 -0.62 2.87
N PRO A 21 6.25 -0.55 1.54
CA PRO A 21 5.16 -1.23 0.85
C PRO A 21 5.15 -2.72 1.17
N ALA A 22 3.96 -3.29 1.34
CA ALA A 22 3.79 -4.67 1.79
C ALA A 22 4.07 -5.70 0.70
N THR A 23 3.91 -5.34 -0.57
CA THR A 23 4.00 -6.27 -1.69
C THR A 23 4.86 -5.70 -2.82
N LEU A 24 4.92 -6.45 -3.93
CA LEU A 24 5.75 -6.16 -5.09
C LEU A 24 5.25 -4.95 -5.90
N MET A 25 5.07 -3.82 -5.25
CA MET A 25 4.66 -2.58 -5.91
C MET A 25 5.87 -1.90 -6.57
N ALA A 26 5.62 -1.10 -7.60
CA ALA A 26 6.68 -0.39 -8.29
C ALA A 26 7.40 0.62 -7.39
N TYR A 27 6.75 1.05 -6.32
CA TYR A 27 7.30 2.01 -5.35
C TYR A 27 7.92 1.34 -4.12
N GLN A 28 8.55 0.18 -4.27
CA GLN A 28 9.14 -0.57 -3.14
C GLN A 28 10.22 0.16 -2.38
N ASN A 29 10.88 1.12 -3.01
CA ASN A 29 11.94 1.90 -2.36
C ASN A 29 11.40 3.04 -1.48
N ILE A 30 10.09 3.24 -1.48
CA ILE A 30 9.44 4.24 -0.65
C ILE A 30 9.48 3.81 0.81
N ARG A 31 9.62 4.79 1.71
CA ARG A 31 9.53 4.55 3.15
C ARG A 31 8.47 5.46 3.74
N TYR A 32 7.55 4.85 4.52
CA TYR A 32 6.51 5.58 5.21
C TYR A 32 6.97 5.85 6.64
N ILE A 33 6.77 7.07 7.09
CA ILE A 33 7.04 7.47 8.48
C ILE A 33 5.73 7.93 9.08
N GLU A 34 5.40 7.45 10.29
CA GLU A 34 4.15 7.83 10.95
C GLU A 34 3.98 9.34 11.02
N ASN A 35 2.77 9.79 10.74
CA ASN A 35 2.35 11.19 10.79
C ASN A 35 3.06 12.11 9.79
N LYS A 36 3.76 11.54 8.81
CA LYS A 36 4.34 12.33 7.72
C LYS A 36 3.62 12.01 6.42
N THR A 37 3.20 13.06 5.73
CA THR A 37 2.56 12.93 4.41
C THR A 37 3.61 12.57 3.37
N ILE A 38 3.27 11.61 2.52
CA ILE A 38 4.08 11.23 1.37
C ILE A 38 3.24 11.37 0.09
N LYS A 39 3.85 11.89 -0.96
CA LYS A 39 3.21 12.06 -2.26
C LYS A 39 3.74 11.04 -3.25
N SER A 40 2.87 10.57 -4.13
CA SER A 40 3.27 9.65 -5.19
C SER A 40 4.07 10.40 -6.25
N ASP A 41 4.95 9.64 -6.92
CA ASP A 41 5.65 10.12 -8.11
C ASP A 41 5.10 9.34 -9.30
N ILE A 42 4.03 9.87 -9.90
CA ILE A 42 3.29 9.18 -10.96
C ILE A 42 4.16 8.91 -12.20
N LYS A 43 5.23 9.69 -12.39
CA LYS A 43 6.14 9.47 -13.52
C LYS A 43 7.09 8.32 -13.30
N SER A 44 7.41 8.02 -12.05
CA SER A 44 8.40 7.00 -11.69
C SER A 44 7.80 5.67 -11.31
N TYR A 45 6.69 5.66 -10.55
CA TYR A 45 6.14 4.40 -10.01
C TYR A 45 4.62 4.40 -9.82
N GLY A 46 3.94 5.45 -10.24
CA GLY A 46 2.48 5.55 -10.12
C GLY A 46 2.01 5.86 -8.71
N ASP A 47 0.72 5.69 -8.48
CA ASP A 47 0.07 6.03 -7.23
C ASP A 47 0.15 4.90 -6.20
N PHE A 48 -0.19 5.26 -4.95
CA PHE A 48 -0.21 4.29 -3.86
C PHE A 48 -1.52 3.48 -3.87
N CYS A 49 -1.40 2.20 -3.55
CA CYS A 49 -2.54 1.30 -3.42
C CYS A 49 -3.00 1.29 -1.96
N VAL A 50 -4.25 1.66 -1.73
CA VAL A 50 -4.85 1.70 -0.40
C VAL A 50 -6.23 1.05 -0.44
N TYR A 51 -6.85 0.85 0.71
CA TYR A 51 -8.20 0.30 0.83
C TYR A 51 -9.10 1.34 1.50
N ASP A 52 -10.33 1.46 1.03
CA ASP A 52 -11.28 2.38 1.62
C ASP A 52 -12.07 1.75 2.77
N LYS A 53 -12.01 0.42 2.93
CA LYS A 53 -12.72 -0.30 3.98
C LYS A 53 -11.78 -1.16 4.82
N LEU A 54 -12.00 -1.17 6.11
CA LEU A 54 -11.19 -1.92 7.06
C LEU A 54 -11.20 -3.42 6.77
N GLU A 55 -12.36 -3.98 6.43
CA GLU A 55 -12.51 -5.42 6.18
C GLU A 55 -11.64 -5.90 5.03
N GLU A 56 -11.56 -5.11 3.95
CA GLU A 56 -10.74 -5.47 2.81
C GLU A 56 -9.25 -5.40 3.13
N ALA A 57 -8.85 -4.39 3.92
CA ALA A 57 -7.46 -4.29 4.37
C ALA A 57 -7.09 -5.45 5.29
N LYS A 58 -7.98 -5.85 6.19
CA LYS A 58 -7.77 -7.02 7.06
C LYS A 58 -7.66 -8.30 6.25
N TYR A 59 -8.50 -8.48 5.25
CA TYR A 59 -8.42 -9.63 4.37
C TYR A 59 -7.05 -9.68 3.67
N CYS A 60 -6.59 -8.55 3.16
CA CYS A 60 -5.27 -8.46 2.55
C CYS A 60 -4.17 -8.88 3.53
N LEU A 61 -4.21 -8.36 4.76
CA LEU A 61 -3.23 -8.69 5.78
C LEU A 61 -3.22 -10.18 6.11
N ASP A 62 -4.40 -10.79 6.25
CA ASP A 62 -4.54 -12.20 6.61
C ASP A 62 -4.02 -13.13 5.51
N HIS A 63 -4.07 -12.71 4.25
CA HIS A 63 -3.72 -13.55 3.11
C HIS A 63 -2.43 -13.13 2.38
N ILE A 64 -1.73 -12.13 2.90
CA ILE A 64 -0.57 -11.57 2.19
C ILE A 64 0.55 -12.60 1.98
N PHE A 65 0.73 -13.54 2.90
CA PHE A 65 1.74 -14.58 2.81
C PHE A 65 1.29 -15.80 2.02
N ASP A 66 0.02 -15.84 1.62
CA ASP A 66 -0.50 -16.90 0.76
C ASP A 66 -0.18 -16.63 -0.71
N TYR A 67 0.40 -15.49 -1.01
CA TYR A 67 0.72 -15.09 -2.36
C TYR A 67 1.78 -16.00 -2.96
N LYS A 68 1.58 -16.43 -4.23
CA LYS A 68 2.59 -17.20 -4.95
C LYS A 68 3.89 -16.40 -5.03
N GLY A 69 4.99 -16.98 -4.58
CA GLY A 69 6.27 -16.31 -4.56
C GLY A 69 6.72 -15.85 -3.18
N PHE A 70 5.82 -15.79 -2.18
CA PHE A 70 6.24 -15.57 -0.81
C PHE A 70 6.80 -16.86 -0.24
N LYS A 71 8.07 -16.82 0.14
CA LYS A 71 8.74 -17.94 0.81
C LYS A 71 8.77 -17.67 2.31
N GLU A 72 8.78 -18.72 3.12
CA GLU A 72 8.82 -18.59 4.58
C GLU A 72 9.94 -17.67 5.04
N LYS A 73 11.12 -17.77 4.40
CA LYS A 73 12.27 -16.93 4.72
C LYS A 73 12.08 -15.45 4.40
N ASP A 74 11.11 -15.14 3.54
CA ASP A 74 10.85 -13.77 3.11
C ASP A 74 9.75 -13.09 3.93
N ARG A 75 9.19 -13.80 4.92
CA ARG A 75 8.19 -13.25 5.81
C ARG A 75 8.81 -12.19 6.71
N VAL A 76 8.18 -11.02 6.73
CA VAL A 76 8.57 -9.91 7.59
C VAL A 76 7.34 -9.47 8.38
N PRO A 77 7.51 -8.79 9.52
CA PRO A 77 6.37 -8.25 10.24
C PRO A 77 5.56 -7.32 9.34
N MET A 78 4.24 -7.43 9.42
CA MET A 78 3.31 -6.59 8.69
C MET A 78 2.44 -5.80 9.65
N ALA A 79 2.00 -4.63 9.24
CA ALA A 79 1.12 -3.79 10.02
C ALA A 79 -0.02 -3.24 9.17
N LEU A 80 -1.16 -3.01 9.81
CA LEU A 80 -2.32 -2.39 9.21
C LEU A 80 -2.50 -1.02 9.84
N PHE A 81 -2.52 0.01 9.01
CA PHE A 81 -2.66 1.39 9.45
C PHE A 81 -3.97 1.99 8.96
N LYS A 82 -4.59 2.78 9.84
CA LYS A 82 -5.55 3.79 9.42
C LYS A 82 -4.75 4.93 8.80
N ILE A 83 -5.20 5.43 7.66
CA ILE A 83 -4.52 6.48 6.93
C ILE A 83 -5.46 7.62 6.59
N GLU A 84 -4.88 8.79 6.36
CA GLU A 84 -5.51 9.87 5.63
C GLU A 84 -4.91 9.89 4.24
N TYR A 85 -5.75 10.01 3.21
CA TYR A 85 -5.25 9.98 1.84
C TYR A 85 -6.05 10.90 0.92
N ILE A 86 -5.44 11.24 -0.20
CA ILE A 86 -6.09 11.96 -1.28
C ILE A 86 -6.24 10.98 -2.44
N LYS A 87 -7.49 10.79 -2.89
CA LYS A 87 -7.79 9.86 -3.98
C LYS A 87 -7.18 10.36 -5.28
N SER A 88 -6.50 9.47 -6.00
CA SER A 88 -5.97 9.76 -7.33
C SER A 88 -7.08 9.68 -8.37
N SER A 89 -6.94 10.45 -9.45
CA SER A 89 -7.77 10.30 -10.63
C SER A 89 -7.31 9.16 -11.53
N SER A 90 -6.15 8.58 -11.26
CA SER A 90 -5.61 7.47 -12.04
C SER A 90 -6.40 6.18 -11.82
N GLU A 91 -6.46 5.34 -12.84
CA GLU A 91 -7.07 4.01 -12.75
C GLU A 91 -6.06 2.92 -13.05
N THR A 92 -4.77 3.26 -13.05
CA THR A 92 -3.69 2.33 -13.38
C THR A 92 -2.78 2.13 -12.18
N LEU A 93 -2.61 0.87 -11.79
CA LEU A 93 -1.71 0.46 -10.72
C LEU A 93 -0.39 -0.02 -11.33
N TRP A 94 0.72 0.37 -10.73
CA TRP A 94 2.05 -0.06 -11.17
C TRP A 94 2.62 -1.04 -10.15
N PHE A 95 3.15 -2.16 -10.65
CA PHE A 95 3.81 -3.15 -9.80
C PHE A 95 5.02 -3.75 -10.53
N ARG A 96 5.87 -4.46 -9.80
CA ARG A 96 7.06 -5.07 -10.36
C ARG A 96 6.90 -6.58 -10.42
N ARG A 97 7.30 -7.14 -11.56
CA ARG A 97 7.33 -8.58 -11.78
C ARG A 97 8.57 -8.91 -12.60
N ASN A 98 9.39 -9.84 -12.10
CA ASN A 98 10.62 -10.28 -12.79
C ASN A 98 11.53 -9.10 -13.17
N GLY A 99 11.65 -8.12 -12.27
CA GLY A 99 12.49 -6.94 -12.49
C GLY A 99 11.91 -5.90 -13.44
N LYS A 100 10.69 -6.11 -13.94
CA LYS A 100 10.03 -5.18 -14.86
C LYS A 100 8.87 -4.47 -14.17
N THR A 101 8.66 -3.20 -14.51
CA THR A 101 7.49 -2.45 -14.07
C THR A 101 6.33 -2.77 -15.01
N ILE A 102 5.22 -3.22 -14.45
CA ILE A 102 4.02 -3.61 -15.19
C ILE A 102 2.88 -2.76 -14.69
N GLN A 103 1.97 -2.40 -15.59
CA GLN A 103 0.77 -1.67 -15.25
C GLN A 103 -0.45 -2.58 -15.37
N CYS A 104 -1.38 -2.46 -14.42
CA CYS A 104 -2.69 -3.11 -14.53
C CYS A 104 -3.79 -2.12 -14.20
N LYS A 105 -4.99 -2.42 -14.63
CA LYS A 105 -6.13 -1.54 -14.38
C LYS A 105 -6.67 -1.77 -12.97
N LEU A 106 -7.13 -0.69 -12.34
CA LEU A 106 -7.68 -0.75 -10.99
C LEU A 106 -8.82 -1.78 -10.88
N ARG A 107 -9.65 -1.90 -11.91
CA ARG A 107 -10.75 -2.87 -11.95
C ARG A 107 -10.30 -4.33 -11.85
N GLU A 108 -9.02 -4.60 -12.14
CA GLU A 108 -8.43 -5.95 -12.07
C GLU A 108 -7.82 -6.23 -10.69
N CYS A 109 -7.82 -5.26 -9.80
CA CYS A 109 -7.28 -5.37 -8.44
C CYS A 109 -8.33 -5.94 -7.48
N PRO A 110 -7.91 -6.43 -6.30
CA PRO A 110 -8.86 -6.90 -5.29
C PRO A 110 -9.92 -5.84 -4.97
N LYS A 111 -11.12 -6.30 -4.64
CA LYS A 111 -12.22 -5.43 -4.26
C LYS A 111 -11.81 -4.50 -3.14
N GLY A 112 -12.22 -3.25 -3.23
CA GLY A 112 -11.92 -2.23 -2.23
C GLY A 112 -10.60 -1.51 -2.44
N THR A 113 -9.81 -1.92 -3.46
CA THR A 113 -8.56 -1.23 -3.81
C THR A 113 -8.86 0.15 -4.35
N VAL A 114 -8.16 1.15 -3.83
CA VAL A 114 -8.26 2.55 -4.26
C VAL A 114 -6.85 3.07 -4.49
N LEU A 115 -6.69 3.96 -5.44
CA LEU A 115 -5.39 4.60 -5.69
C LEU A 115 -5.35 5.97 -5.03
N ALA A 116 -4.24 6.25 -4.34
CA ALA A 116 -4.02 7.51 -3.64
C ALA A 116 -2.80 8.23 -4.19
N SER A 117 -2.93 9.54 -4.36
CA SER A 117 -1.81 10.40 -4.78
C SER A 117 -1.00 10.90 -3.59
N GLU A 118 -1.60 10.92 -2.40
CA GLU A 118 -0.95 11.27 -1.14
C GLU A 118 -1.50 10.40 -0.03
N LEU A 119 -0.68 10.10 0.96
CA LEU A 119 -1.16 9.43 2.16
C LEU A 119 -0.31 9.79 3.37
N LYS A 120 -0.91 9.58 4.53
CA LYS A 120 -0.25 9.74 5.83
C LYS A 120 -0.72 8.62 6.74
N LEU A 121 0.22 7.86 7.31
CA LEU A 121 -0.09 6.83 8.30
C LEU A 121 -0.43 7.54 9.61
N VAL A 122 -1.66 7.37 10.12
CA VAL A 122 -2.10 8.10 11.31
C VAL A 122 -2.25 7.22 12.54
N GLU A 123 -2.61 5.94 12.39
CA GLU A 123 -2.83 5.06 13.54
C GLU A 123 -2.57 3.61 13.18
N LYS A 124 -1.71 2.94 13.93
CA LYS A 124 -1.52 1.49 13.78
C LYS A 124 -2.69 0.76 14.41
N ILE A 125 -3.38 -0.06 13.63
CA ILE A 125 -4.53 -0.83 14.08
C ILE A 125 -4.10 -2.19 14.58
N MET A 126 -3.20 -2.87 13.85
CA MET A 126 -2.71 -4.19 14.24
C MET A 126 -1.37 -4.47 13.56
N GLU A 127 -0.65 -5.44 14.09
CA GLU A 127 0.64 -5.89 13.58
C GLU A 127 0.70 -7.41 13.69
N VAL A 128 1.22 -8.06 12.67
CA VAL A 128 1.39 -9.54 12.66
C VAL A 128 2.80 -9.92 12.27
#